data_fe5b7281660fa73b274db85e2af05373
#
_entry.id   fe5b7281660fa73b274db85e2af05373
#
_cell.length_a   1.000
_cell.length_b   1.000
_cell.length_c   1.000
_cell.angle_alpha   90.00
_cell.angle_beta   90.00
_cell.angle_gamma   90.00
#
_symmetry.space_group_name_H-M   'P 1'
#
loop_
_entity.id
_entity.type
_entity.pdbx_description
1 polymer ?
#
loop_
_entity_poly.entity_id
_entity_poly.type
_entity_poly.pdbx_seq_one_letter_code
_entity_poly.pdbx_strand_id
1 'polypeptide(L)'
;MDLEKIKSEIEAAVPGCCVRIVLNGSPSAQHSLLLDREHAFEVAKFLRDAPELRLDYCSNASGVDWLDVETSEKVRVKQSVDGMEQELEEVRKTRTPGYLEAVYHLYSMEKKHGPVILRLRTGNRMDQITLPSLTPVWRSAEFQEREIFDLYGITFEGHPDLRRILMWDEFEDHPMRKDYLEPNDYEYEPTPHDAVLEKSRRADAMEGQR
;
A
#
# COMPACT_ATOMS: atom_id res chain seq x y z
N MET A 1 -18.82 14.65 -1.12
CA MET A 1 -17.85 15.68 -1.56
C MET A 1 -17.42 15.31 -2.96
N ASP A 2 -17.32 16.29 -3.86
CA ASP A 2 -16.96 16.04 -5.25
C ASP A 2 -15.45 15.99 -5.40
N LEU A 3 -14.91 14.80 -5.74
CA LEU A 3 -13.47 14.59 -5.87
C LEU A 3 -12.88 15.25 -7.12
N GLU A 4 -13.68 15.44 -8.19
CA GLU A 4 -13.21 16.15 -9.38
C GLU A 4 -12.95 17.64 -9.07
N LYS A 5 -13.82 18.24 -8.24
CA LYS A 5 -13.62 19.61 -7.77
C LYS A 5 -12.36 19.72 -6.92
N ILE A 6 -12.17 18.81 -5.94
CA ILE A 6 -10.97 18.78 -5.09
C ILE A 6 -9.71 18.61 -5.94
N LYS A 7 -9.71 17.70 -6.90
CA LYS A 7 -8.62 17.50 -7.83
C LYS A 7 -8.26 18.80 -8.57
N SER A 8 -9.27 19.47 -9.15
CA SER A 8 -9.04 20.73 -9.86
C SER A 8 -8.47 21.83 -8.96
N GLU A 9 -8.91 21.90 -7.70
CA GLU A 9 -8.39 22.85 -6.71
C GLU A 9 -6.92 22.53 -6.34
N ILE A 10 -6.57 21.24 -6.20
CA ILE A 10 -5.19 20.81 -5.94
C ILE A 10 -4.28 21.18 -7.12
N GLU A 11 -4.67 20.83 -8.35
CA GLU A 11 -3.88 21.11 -9.56
C GLU A 11 -3.69 22.62 -9.80
N ALA A 12 -4.66 23.44 -9.39
CA ALA A 12 -4.55 24.91 -9.44
C ALA A 12 -3.62 25.46 -8.36
N ALA A 13 -3.62 24.88 -7.15
CA ALA A 13 -2.86 25.36 -6.01
C ALA A 13 -1.40 24.89 -6.01
N VAL A 14 -1.12 23.69 -6.53
CA VAL A 14 0.19 23.08 -6.61
C VAL A 14 0.52 22.77 -8.08
N PRO A 15 1.11 23.71 -8.82
CA PRO A 15 1.43 23.52 -10.23
C PRO A 15 2.44 22.37 -10.42
N GLY A 16 2.17 21.49 -11.37
CA GLY A 16 3.03 20.34 -11.68
C GLY A 16 2.66 19.06 -10.95
N CYS A 17 1.80 19.11 -9.92
CA CYS A 17 1.34 17.90 -9.28
C CYS A 17 0.47 17.03 -10.22
N CYS A 18 0.58 15.72 -10.07
CA CYS A 18 -0.24 14.77 -10.80
C CYS A 18 -1.23 14.09 -9.85
N VAL A 19 -2.52 14.41 -10.02
CA VAL A 19 -3.60 13.82 -9.21
C VAL A 19 -4.48 12.94 -10.08
N ARG A 20 -4.67 11.69 -9.66
CA ARG A 20 -5.58 10.75 -10.33
C ARG A 20 -6.66 10.26 -9.39
N ILE A 21 -7.90 10.21 -9.85
CA ILE A 21 -8.99 9.59 -9.12
C ILE A 21 -8.94 8.09 -9.35
N VAL A 22 -8.86 7.33 -8.26
CA VAL A 22 -8.93 5.87 -8.26
C VAL A 22 -10.34 5.46 -7.84
N LEU A 23 -11.06 4.85 -8.78
CA LEU A 23 -12.41 4.38 -8.54
C LEU A 23 -12.39 3.14 -7.65
N ASN A 24 -13.27 3.12 -6.67
CA ASN A 24 -13.50 1.95 -5.84
C ASN A 24 -14.77 1.25 -6.29
N GLY A 25 -14.63 0.01 -6.77
CA GLY A 25 -15.75 -0.84 -7.22
C GLY A 25 -16.50 -1.54 -6.08
N SER A 26 -16.10 -1.34 -4.82
CA SER A 26 -16.82 -1.92 -3.67
C SER A 26 -18.15 -1.19 -3.43
N PRO A 27 -19.11 -1.81 -2.71
CA PRO A 27 -20.37 -1.18 -2.37
C PRO A 27 -20.26 0.15 -1.63
N SER A 28 -19.14 0.42 -0.94
CA SER A 28 -18.90 1.69 -0.26
C SER A 28 -18.68 2.85 -1.22
N ALA A 29 -18.29 2.57 -2.48
CA ALA A 29 -18.00 3.55 -3.55
C ALA A 29 -17.10 4.72 -3.09
N GLN A 30 -16.25 4.49 -2.09
CA GLN A 30 -15.31 5.50 -1.59
C GLN A 30 -14.12 5.59 -2.54
N HIS A 31 -14.23 6.48 -3.51
CA HIS A 31 -13.14 6.78 -4.44
C HIS A 31 -12.01 7.51 -3.71
N SER A 32 -10.81 7.47 -4.26
CA SER A 32 -9.60 8.03 -3.64
C SER A 32 -8.79 8.86 -4.63
N LEU A 33 -7.97 9.76 -4.11
CA LEU A 33 -7.02 10.58 -4.85
C LEU A 33 -5.64 9.95 -4.74
N LEU A 34 -5.07 9.56 -5.88
CA LEU A 34 -3.69 9.12 -5.97
C LEU A 34 -2.82 10.30 -6.34
N LEU A 35 -1.84 10.60 -5.49
CA LEU A 35 -0.88 11.69 -5.66
C LEU A 35 0.48 11.16 -6.11
N ASP A 36 1.22 12.01 -6.81
CA ASP A 36 2.65 11.82 -7.01
C ASP A 36 3.42 12.09 -5.70
N ARG A 37 4.55 11.41 -5.54
CA ARG A 37 5.35 11.48 -4.31
C ARG A 37 5.99 12.86 -4.09
N GLU A 38 6.38 13.51 -5.18
CA GLU A 38 7.16 14.75 -5.15
C GLU A 38 6.36 15.93 -4.57
N HIS A 39 5.06 15.99 -4.86
CA HIS A 39 4.19 17.09 -4.41
C HIS A 39 3.27 16.70 -3.25
N ALA A 40 3.37 15.47 -2.74
CA ALA A 40 2.43 14.96 -1.75
C ALA A 40 2.39 15.80 -0.47
N PHE A 41 3.54 16.28 0.00
CA PHE A 41 3.61 17.13 1.19
C PHE A 41 2.93 18.50 0.98
N GLU A 42 3.17 19.14 -0.17
CA GLU A 42 2.58 20.44 -0.51
C GLU A 42 1.07 20.32 -0.70
N VAL A 43 0.63 19.27 -1.39
CA VAL A 43 -0.80 18.96 -1.55
C VAL A 43 -1.46 18.69 -0.22
N ALA A 44 -0.84 17.91 0.67
CA ALA A 44 -1.35 17.64 2.00
C ALA A 44 -1.52 18.92 2.83
N LYS A 45 -0.52 19.81 2.77
CA LYS A 45 -0.59 21.12 3.42
C LYS A 45 -1.71 21.97 2.87
N PHE A 46 -1.87 22.00 1.53
CA PHE A 46 -2.99 22.70 0.90
C PHE A 46 -4.35 22.17 1.38
N LEU A 47 -4.54 20.85 1.38
CA LEU A 47 -5.80 20.22 1.80
C LEU A 47 -6.16 20.53 3.26
N ARG A 48 -5.16 20.62 4.15
CA ARG A 48 -5.36 21.03 5.54
C ARG A 48 -5.75 22.50 5.67
N ASP A 49 -5.06 23.37 4.92
CA ASP A 49 -5.13 24.83 5.12
C ASP A 49 -6.20 25.51 4.25
N ALA A 50 -6.63 24.89 3.13
CA ALA A 50 -7.63 25.44 2.23
C ALA A 50 -8.96 25.72 2.96
N PRO A 51 -9.48 26.97 2.96
CA PRO A 51 -10.67 27.34 3.73
C PRO A 51 -11.91 26.52 3.38
N GLU A 52 -12.04 26.10 2.12
CA GLU A 52 -13.18 25.31 1.65
C GLU A 52 -13.12 23.84 2.09
N LEU A 53 -11.92 23.28 2.19
CA LEU A 53 -11.70 21.87 2.53
C LEU A 53 -11.46 21.67 4.02
N ARG A 54 -10.47 22.37 4.56
CA ARG A 54 -10.09 22.33 5.97
C ARG A 54 -9.97 20.90 6.52
N LEU A 55 -9.24 20.03 5.80
CA LEU A 55 -9.04 18.64 6.22
C LEU A 55 -8.00 18.60 7.37
N ASP A 56 -8.44 18.98 8.55
CA ASP A 56 -7.61 19.20 9.74
C ASP A 56 -7.32 17.90 10.54
N TYR A 57 -7.95 16.79 10.17
CA TYR A 57 -7.81 15.53 10.90
C TYR A 57 -7.54 14.34 9.97
N CYS A 58 -6.42 13.65 10.18
CA CYS A 58 -6.15 12.34 9.63
C CYS A 58 -6.62 11.28 10.64
N SER A 59 -7.70 10.59 10.31
CA SER A 59 -8.29 9.58 11.21
C SER A 59 -7.55 8.26 11.15
N ASN A 60 -7.01 7.91 9.99
CA ASN A 60 -6.32 6.66 9.76
C ASN A 60 -5.30 6.78 8.63
N ALA A 61 -4.14 6.13 8.79
CA ALA A 61 -3.21 5.83 7.72
C ALA A 61 -2.93 4.32 7.72
N SER A 62 -2.99 3.69 6.56
CA SER A 62 -2.82 2.25 6.40
C SER A 62 -1.87 1.93 5.27
N GLY A 63 -1.06 0.86 5.44
CA GLY A 63 -0.25 0.28 4.38
C GLY A 63 -1.06 -0.70 3.52
N VAL A 64 -0.73 -0.78 2.24
CA VAL A 64 -1.29 -1.78 1.32
C VAL A 64 -0.17 -2.35 0.46
N ASP A 65 -0.15 -3.66 0.31
CA ASP A 65 0.78 -4.37 -0.56
C ASP A 65 0.08 -4.88 -1.83
N TRP A 66 0.59 -4.46 -2.98
CA TRP A 66 0.14 -4.88 -4.30
C TRP A 66 1.20 -5.72 -4.97
N LEU A 67 0.88 -7.00 -5.20
CA LEU A 67 1.74 -7.92 -5.94
C LEU A 67 1.79 -7.57 -7.43
N ASP A 68 2.80 -8.11 -8.11
CA ASP A 68 2.85 -8.09 -9.57
C ASP A 68 1.59 -8.75 -10.15
N VAL A 69 1.04 -8.11 -11.17
CA VAL A 69 -0.13 -8.64 -11.88
C VAL A 69 0.26 -8.95 -13.33
N GLU A 70 0.06 -10.21 -13.74
CA GLU A 70 0.16 -10.61 -15.14
C GLU A 70 -1.22 -10.61 -15.77
N THR A 71 -1.42 -9.73 -16.74
CA THR A 71 -2.65 -9.67 -17.53
C THR A 71 -2.36 -10.26 -18.90
N SER A 72 -3.22 -11.19 -19.34
CA SER A 72 -3.14 -11.79 -20.68
C SER A 72 -4.31 -11.29 -21.50
N GLU A 73 -4.00 -10.53 -22.56
CA GLU A 73 -4.99 -10.06 -23.51
C GLU A 73 -4.84 -10.80 -24.84
N LYS A 74 -5.95 -11.28 -25.38
CA LYS A 74 -5.99 -11.82 -26.73
C LYS A 74 -6.14 -10.68 -27.73
N VAL A 75 -5.08 -10.43 -28.49
CA VAL A 75 -5.06 -9.40 -29.53
C VAL A 75 -5.14 -10.09 -30.89
N ARG A 76 -6.09 -9.69 -31.74
CA ARG A 76 -6.14 -10.14 -33.11
C ARG A 76 -5.14 -9.35 -33.95
N VAL A 77 -4.13 -10.02 -34.45
CA VAL A 77 -3.11 -9.45 -35.32
C VAL A 77 -3.34 -9.95 -36.74
N LYS A 78 -3.40 -9.03 -37.68
CA LYS A 78 -3.44 -9.38 -39.11
C LYS A 78 -2.01 -9.62 -39.57
N GLN A 79 -1.73 -10.84 -39.98
CA GLN A 79 -0.43 -11.22 -40.53
C GLN A 79 -0.62 -11.70 -41.95
N SER A 80 0.19 -11.18 -42.86
CA SER A 80 0.21 -11.64 -44.26
C SER A 80 1.17 -12.82 -44.36
N VAL A 81 0.61 -14.00 -44.60
CA VAL A 81 1.36 -15.23 -44.89
C VAL A 81 1.04 -15.65 -46.30
N ASP A 82 2.05 -15.78 -47.16
CA ASP A 82 1.93 -16.14 -48.57
C ASP A 82 0.96 -15.27 -49.41
N GLY A 83 0.89 -13.97 -49.10
CA GLY A 83 0.06 -13.01 -49.82
C GLY A 83 -1.42 -13.03 -49.44
N MET A 84 -1.83 -13.83 -48.45
CA MET A 84 -3.18 -13.82 -47.87
C MET A 84 -3.14 -13.24 -46.47
N GLU A 85 -4.09 -12.32 -46.19
CA GLU A 85 -4.27 -11.77 -44.81
C GLU A 85 -5.00 -12.83 -43.98
N GLN A 86 -4.32 -13.29 -42.92
CA GLN A 86 -4.92 -14.17 -41.91
C GLN A 86 -4.97 -13.41 -40.57
N GLU A 87 -6.11 -13.51 -39.88
CA GLU A 87 -6.24 -13.03 -38.51
C GLU A 87 -5.77 -14.14 -37.56
N LEU A 88 -4.67 -13.88 -36.87
CA LEU A 88 -4.14 -14.75 -35.81
C LEU A 88 -4.45 -14.15 -34.45
N GLU A 89 -4.91 -14.98 -33.52
CA GLU A 89 -5.03 -14.57 -32.11
C GLU A 89 -3.67 -14.72 -31.41
N GLU A 90 -3.06 -13.60 -31.07
CA GLU A 90 -1.83 -13.56 -30.28
C GLU A 90 -2.19 -13.24 -28.82
N VAL A 91 -1.64 -14.00 -27.88
CA VAL A 91 -1.80 -13.73 -26.45
C VAL A 91 -0.66 -12.81 -26.00
N ARG A 92 -0.99 -11.54 -25.78
CA ARG A 92 -0.05 -10.57 -25.23
C ARG A 92 -0.10 -10.60 -23.71
N LYS A 93 1.00 -11.00 -23.08
CA LYS A 93 1.16 -10.94 -21.63
C LYS A 93 1.79 -9.60 -21.26
N THR A 94 1.09 -8.84 -20.44
CA THR A 94 1.59 -7.60 -19.85
C THR A 94 1.76 -7.79 -18.36
N ARG A 95 2.97 -7.54 -17.85
CA ARG A 95 3.27 -7.57 -16.40
C ARG A 95 3.26 -6.16 -15.86
N THR A 96 2.38 -5.89 -14.90
CA THR A 96 2.36 -4.66 -14.12
C THR A 96 3.13 -4.91 -12.83
N PRO A 97 4.24 -4.18 -12.56
CA PRO A 97 5.01 -4.35 -11.33
C PRO A 97 4.16 -4.04 -10.09
N GLY A 98 4.39 -4.80 -9.03
CA GLY A 98 3.81 -4.54 -7.72
C GLY A 98 4.43 -3.31 -7.06
N TYR A 99 3.70 -2.75 -6.10
CA TYR A 99 4.09 -1.58 -5.33
C TYR A 99 3.48 -1.64 -3.94
N LEU A 100 3.98 -0.78 -3.05
CA LEU A 100 3.35 -0.54 -1.75
C LEU A 100 2.62 0.79 -1.79
N GLU A 101 1.56 0.93 -0.99
CA GLU A 101 0.81 2.18 -0.86
C GLU A 101 0.66 2.56 0.61
N ALA A 102 0.70 3.87 0.88
CA ALA A 102 0.17 4.46 2.09
C ALA A 102 -1.16 5.15 1.75
N VAL A 103 -2.21 4.85 2.52
CA VAL A 103 -3.57 5.33 2.31
C VAL A 103 -4.02 6.10 3.54
N TYR A 104 -4.33 7.39 3.36
CA TYR A 104 -4.72 8.30 4.44
C TYR A 104 -6.20 8.67 4.32
N HIS A 105 -6.93 8.59 5.42
CA HIS A 105 -8.33 8.98 5.53
C HIS A 105 -8.45 10.31 6.24
N LEU A 106 -8.81 11.35 5.50
CA LEU A 106 -8.83 12.74 5.96
C LEU A 106 -10.24 13.23 6.19
N TYR A 107 -10.44 13.94 7.28
CA TYR A 107 -11.70 14.56 7.66
C TYR A 107 -11.50 16.02 8.03
N SER A 108 -12.55 16.80 7.88
CA SER A 108 -12.66 18.10 8.51
C SER A 108 -13.50 18.00 9.77
N MET A 109 -12.87 18.19 10.91
CA MET A 109 -13.57 18.26 12.19
C MET A 109 -14.31 19.60 12.33
N GLU A 110 -13.73 20.67 11.81
CA GLU A 110 -14.32 22.00 11.80
C GLU A 110 -15.59 22.05 10.94
N LYS A 111 -15.52 21.52 9.71
CA LYS A 111 -16.64 21.56 8.74
C LYS A 111 -17.51 20.32 8.74
N LYS A 112 -17.17 19.30 9.52
CA LYS A 112 -17.91 18.05 9.70
C LYS A 112 -18.17 17.30 8.39
N HIS A 113 -17.15 17.15 7.56
CA HIS A 113 -17.21 16.38 6.33
C HIS A 113 -16.00 15.46 6.14
N GLY A 114 -16.09 14.53 5.22
CA GLY A 114 -15.10 13.50 4.88
C GLY A 114 -15.74 12.12 4.76
N PRO A 115 -14.97 11.06 4.54
CA PRO A 115 -13.53 11.09 4.30
C PRO A 115 -13.15 11.57 2.90
N VAL A 116 -11.99 12.22 2.80
CA VAL A 116 -11.22 12.31 1.56
C VAL A 116 -10.05 11.35 1.70
N ILE A 117 -9.92 10.43 0.76
CA ILE A 117 -8.91 9.37 0.83
C ILE A 117 -7.75 9.74 -0.09
N LEU A 118 -6.55 9.89 0.48
CA LEU A 118 -5.32 10.08 -0.27
C LEU A 118 -4.54 8.77 -0.36
N ARG A 119 -3.90 8.55 -1.50
CA ARG A 119 -3.02 7.40 -1.74
C ARG A 119 -1.69 7.87 -2.26
N LEU A 120 -0.62 7.35 -1.66
CA LEU A 120 0.76 7.53 -2.10
C LEU A 120 1.33 6.16 -2.46
N ARG A 121 1.93 6.04 -3.66
CA ARG A 121 2.53 4.80 -4.13
C ARG A 121 4.04 4.88 -4.12
N THR A 122 4.66 3.79 -3.71
CA THR A 122 6.11 3.57 -3.89
C THR A 122 6.42 3.30 -5.37
N GLY A 123 7.69 3.41 -5.76
CA GLY A 123 8.11 3.09 -7.13
C GLY A 123 8.03 1.60 -7.43
N ASN A 124 8.31 0.77 -6.43
CA ASN A 124 8.21 -0.69 -6.48
C ASN A 124 8.08 -1.25 -5.06
N ARG A 125 8.20 -2.57 -4.90
CA ARG A 125 8.11 -3.27 -3.61
C ARG A 125 9.47 -3.53 -2.94
N MET A 126 10.60 -3.17 -3.57
CA MET A 126 11.94 -3.63 -3.16
C MET A 126 12.85 -2.49 -2.69
N ASP A 127 13.25 -1.60 -3.57
CA ASP A 127 14.28 -0.59 -3.34
C ASP A 127 13.76 0.85 -3.42
N GLN A 128 12.66 1.10 -4.14
CA GLN A 128 12.04 2.42 -4.26
C GLN A 128 10.80 2.53 -3.36
N ILE A 129 11.00 2.24 -2.07
CA ILE A 129 9.94 2.13 -1.07
C ILE A 129 9.83 3.38 -0.17
N THR A 130 10.38 4.51 -0.61
CA THR A 130 10.35 5.76 0.14
C THR A 130 9.18 6.63 -0.27
N LEU A 131 8.47 7.17 0.71
CA LEU A 131 7.39 8.16 0.57
C LEU A 131 7.66 9.36 1.48
N PRO A 132 7.18 10.56 1.15
CA PRO A 132 7.24 11.70 2.07
C PRO A 132 6.33 11.46 3.26
N SER A 133 6.80 11.81 4.46
CA SER A 133 5.98 11.79 5.68
C SER A 133 4.95 12.90 5.66
N LEU A 134 3.72 12.59 6.03
CA LEU A 134 2.64 13.56 6.25
C LEU A 134 2.44 13.90 7.73
N THR A 135 3.25 13.33 8.63
CA THR A 135 3.26 13.64 10.07
C THR A 135 3.41 15.14 10.36
N PRO A 136 4.24 15.93 9.64
CA PRO A 136 4.33 17.37 9.89
C PRO A 136 3.05 18.14 9.53
N VAL A 137 2.18 17.55 8.70
CA VAL A 137 0.87 18.11 8.35
C VAL A 137 -0.20 17.65 9.33
N TRP A 138 -0.25 16.34 9.59
CA TRP A 138 -1.20 15.71 10.53
C TRP A 138 -0.45 14.88 11.56
N ARG A 139 -0.28 15.42 12.76
CA ARG A 139 0.45 14.74 13.82
C ARG A 139 -0.16 13.39 14.21
N SER A 140 -1.44 13.19 13.97
CA SER A 140 -2.09 11.89 14.18
C SER A 140 -1.56 10.75 13.30
N ALA A 141 -0.87 11.09 12.20
CA ALA A 141 -0.23 10.10 11.33
C ALA A 141 1.09 9.53 11.89
N GLU A 142 1.70 10.15 12.92
CA GLU A 142 3.02 9.82 13.43
C GLU A 142 3.17 8.32 13.77
N PHE A 143 2.30 7.79 14.62
CA PHE A 143 2.37 6.38 14.99
C PHE A 143 1.90 5.44 13.88
N GLN A 144 0.97 5.88 13.05
CA GLN A 144 0.44 5.10 11.95
C GLN A 144 1.47 4.95 10.81
N GLU A 145 2.24 5.98 10.52
CA GLU A 145 3.36 5.89 9.58
C GLU A 145 4.46 4.96 10.11
N ARG A 146 4.70 4.94 11.44
CA ARG A 146 5.60 3.95 12.07
C ARG A 146 5.06 2.53 11.96
N GLU A 147 3.76 2.30 12.12
CA GLU A 147 3.14 0.99 11.88
C GLU A 147 3.31 0.54 10.43
N ILE A 148 3.09 1.44 9.47
CA ILE A 148 3.29 1.14 8.05
C ILE A 148 4.76 0.84 7.76
N PHE A 149 5.68 1.59 8.31
CA PHE A 149 7.12 1.31 8.22
C PHE A 149 7.45 -0.06 8.79
N ASP A 150 6.98 -0.36 9.98
CA ASP A 150 7.26 -1.61 10.69
C ASP A 150 6.72 -2.83 9.93
N LEU A 151 5.45 -2.76 9.51
CA LEU A 151 4.73 -3.91 8.97
C LEU A 151 4.88 -4.10 7.45
N TYR A 152 5.13 -3.02 6.68
CA TYR A 152 5.26 -3.06 5.21
C TYR A 152 6.64 -2.63 4.71
N GLY A 153 7.46 -1.97 5.52
CA GLY A 153 8.79 -1.49 5.15
C GLY A 153 8.79 -0.22 4.31
N ILE A 154 7.71 0.56 4.33
CA ILE A 154 7.69 1.86 3.66
C ILE A 154 8.49 2.86 4.50
N THR A 155 9.54 3.44 3.94
CA THR A 155 10.33 4.48 4.60
C THR A 155 9.67 5.84 4.41
N PHE A 156 9.42 6.57 5.49
CA PHE A 156 8.81 7.90 5.44
C PHE A 156 9.87 8.99 5.62
N GLU A 157 10.22 9.67 4.53
CA GLU A 157 11.18 10.77 4.54
C GLU A 157 10.61 11.99 5.27
N GLY A 158 11.40 12.54 6.19
CA GLY A 158 10.97 13.67 7.03
C GLY A 158 10.11 13.29 8.23
N HIS A 159 9.95 12.00 8.52
CA HIS A 159 9.30 11.54 9.75
C HIS A 159 10.17 11.86 10.98
N PRO A 160 9.60 12.40 12.09
CA PRO A 160 10.38 12.86 13.22
C PRO A 160 11.05 11.74 14.02
N ASP A 161 10.46 10.54 14.06
CA ASP A 161 10.95 9.40 14.85
C ASP A 161 10.54 8.07 14.18
N LEU A 162 11.19 7.75 13.05
CA LEU A 162 10.88 6.54 12.27
C LEU A 162 11.63 5.33 12.83
N ARG A 163 10.96 4.57 13.68
CA ARG A 163 11.45 3.32 14.27
C ARG A 163 10.30 2.34 14.41
N ARG A 164 10.60 1.06 14.60
CA ARG A 164 9.59 0.02 14.83
C ARG A 164 8.70 0.34 16.02
N ILE A 165 7.48 -0.16 16.04
CA ILE A 165 6.50 0.09 17.09
C ILE A 165 5.76 -1.19 17.54
N LEU A 166 5.56 -2.15 16.67
CA LEU A 166 4.85 -3.41 16.93
C LEU A 166 5.80 -4.59 17.01
N MET A 167 6.76 -4.65 16.08
CA MET A 167 7.78 -5.70 16.10
C MET A 167 8.95 -5.24 16.97
N TRP A 168 9.74 -6.21 17.46
CA TRP A 168 10.96 -5.91 18.21
C TRP A 168 12.07 -5.36 17.28
N ASP A 169 13.04 -4.68 17.86
CA ASP A 169 14.02 -3.89 17.10
C ASP A 169 14.88 -4.75 16.14
N GLU A 170 15.17 -6.00 16.52
CA GLU A 170 15.98 -6.94 15.74
C GLU A 170 15.18 -7.71 14.67
N PHE A 171 13.87 -7.49 14.57
CA PHE A 171 13.06 -8.15 13.56
C PHE A 171 13.38 -7.56 12.18
N GLU A 172 13.84 -8.42 11.25
CA GLU A 172 14.35 -7.97 9.94
C GLU A 172 13.28 -7.83 8.87
N ASP A 173 12.17 -8.57 8.98
CA ASP A 173 11.13 -8.65 7.97
C ASP A 173 9.95 -7.67 8.19
N HIS A 174 8.96 -7.76 7.29
CA HIS A 174 7.73 -6.97 7.30
C HIS A 174 6.51 -7.90 7.21
N PRO A 175 5.88 -8.24 8.33
CA PRO A 175 4.93 -9.35 8.42
C PRO A 175 3.59 -9.12 7.71
N MET A 176 3.27 -7.89 7.33
CA MET A 176 2.04 -7.60 6.56
C MET A 176 2.25 -7.58 5.04
N ARG A 177 3.47 -7.85 4.57
CA ARG A 177 3.69 -8.09 3.15
C ARG A 177 3.10 -9.43 2.74
N LYS A 178 2.52 -9.52 1.55
CA LYS A 178 1.88 -10.74 1.04
C LYS A 178 2.87 -11.88 0.72
N ASP A 179 4.14 -11.56 0.59
CA ASP A 179 5.24 -12.52 0.37
C ASP A 179 6.00 -12.88 1.65
N TYR A 180 5.56 -12.36 2.79
CA TYR A 180 6.12 -12.73 4.08
C TYR A 180 5.86 -14.21 4.37
N LEU A 181 6.92 -14.91 4.73
CA LEU A 181 6.86 -16.29 5.17
C LEU A 181 7.19 -16.33 6.67
N GLU A 182 6.23 -16.77 7.45
CA GLU A 182 6.43 -16.92 8.87
C GLU A 182 7.53 -17.95 9.14
N PRO A 183 8.56 -17.61 9.92
CA PRO A 183 9.61 -18.57 10.29
C PRO A 183 9.00 -19.78 11.01
N ASN A 184 9.47 -20.96 10.67
CA ASN A 184 8.99 -22.21 11.29
C ASN A 184 9.36 -22.34 12.76
N ASP A 185 10.20 -21.46 13.28
CA ASP A 185 10.69 -21.47 14.66
C ASP A 185 10.71 -20.05 15.22
N TYR A 186 9.84 -19.80 16.20
CA TYR A 186 9.95 -18.63 17.06
C TYR A 186 11.05 -18.91 18.10
N GLU A 187 12.31 -18.72 17.75
CA GLU A 187 13.44 -18.92 18.66
C GLU A 187 13.32 -18.16 19.99
N TYR A 188 12.46 -17.14 20.04
CA TYR A 188 12.26 -16.28 21.21
C TYR A 188 11.16 -16.73 22.17
N GLU A 189 10.25 -17.59 21.75
CA GLU A 189 9.38 -18.35 22.62
C GLU A 189 9.69 -19.84 22.46
N PRO A 190 10.48 -20.45 23.35
CA PRO A 190 10.57 -21.88 23.42
C PRO A 190 9.19 -22.40 23.86
N THR A 191 8.25 -22.37 22.92
CA THR A 191 6.96 -22.99 23.15
C THR A 191 7.20 -24.49 23.32
N PRO A 192 6.59 -25.13 24.31
CA PRO A 192 6.64 -26.60 24.45
C PRO A 192 6.03 -27.32 23.23
N HIS A 193 5.63 -26.60 22.19
CA HIS A 193 5.01 -27.14 20.98
C HIS A 193 5.93 -28.08 20.23
N ASP A 194 7.19 -27.70 19.99
CA ASP A 194 8.10 -28.59 19.29
C ASP A 194 8.45 -29.83 20.09
N ALA A 195 8.62 -29.68 21.39
CA ALA A 195 8.80 -30.82 22.27
C ALA A 195 7.54 -31.72 22.33
N VAL A 196 6.35 -31.17 22.19
CA VAL A 196 5.09 -31.94 22.12
C VAL A 196 4.95 -32.61 20.75
N LEU A 197 5.26 -31.93 19.65
CA LEU A 197 5.23 -32.50 18.30
C LEU A 197 6.29 -33.59 18.13
N GLU A 198 7.51 -33.41 18.65
CA GLU A 198 8.52 -34.47 18.66
C GLU A 198 8.10 -35.70 19.50
N LYS A 199 7.48 -35.49 20.66
CA LYS A 199 6.93 -36.58 21.47
C LYS A 199 5.81 -37.32 20.75
N SER A 200 4.91 -36.60 20.07
CA SER A 200 3.86 -37.21 19.26
C SER A 200 4.45 -38.04 18.13
N ARG A 201 5.38 -37.49 17.33
CA ARG A 201 6.05 -38.23 16.25
C ARG A 201 6.80 -39.49 16.73
N ARG A 202 7.42 -39.42 17.92
CA ARG A 202 8.08 -40.57 18.53
C ARG A 202 7.08 -41.65 19.01
N ALA A 203 5.92 -41.24 19.54
CA ALA A 203 4.86 -42.14 19.92
C ALA A 203 4.28 -42.88 18.71
N ASP A 204 3.97 -42.18 17.64
CA ASP A 204 3.45 -42.72 16.37
C ASP A 204 4.45 -43.72 15.74
N ALA A 205 5.74 -43.38 15.78
CA ALA A 205 6.81 -44.27 15.28
C ALA A 205 6.98 -45.56 16.10
N MET A 206 6.65 -45.54 17.40
CA MET A 206 6.69 -46.74 18.26
C MET A 206 5.43 -47.62 18.11
N GLU A 207 4.27 -47.03 17.83
CA GLU A 207 3.04 -47.81 17.56
C GLU A 207 3.05 -48.47 16.18
N GLY A 208 3.72 -47.88 15.18
CA GLY A 208 3.87 -48.45 13.83
C GLY A 208 4.86 -49.63 13.75
N GLN A 209 5.55 -49.98 14.85
CA GLN A 209 6.48 -51.11 14.93
C GLN A 209 5.91 -52.32 15.76
N ARG A 210 4.66 -52.27 16.14
CA ARG A 210 3.92 -53.38 16.76
C ARG A 210 2.92 -53.95 15.74
#